data_a0421c5c20d03a27f8d23be44756b451
#
_entry.id   a0421c5c20d03a27f8d23be44756b451
#
_cell.length_a   1.000
_cell.length_b   1.000
_cell.length_c   1.000
_cell.angle_alpha   90.00
_cell.angle_beta   90.00
_cell.angle_gamma   90.00
#
_symmetry.space_group_name_H-M   'P 1'
#
loop_
_entity.id
_entity.type
_entity.pdbx_description
1 polymer ?
#
loop_
_entity_poly.entity_id
_entity_poly.type
_entity_poly.pdbx_seq_one_letter_code
_entity_poly.pdbx_strand_id
1 'polypeptide(L)'
;NNLSYVLGLLYDEYRIEEEHRHLHAWQVKNWVERYRDKVDFVTADLPWPYHHLLADRGLLETPAWVDQKLSLPERWEDVLAQLRGSARGEDLRKIRKHGLQYRIVRDEEAIRRFYDEMYVPHLTNRFGSAAYIEPEWKVHYCAENGALMEILRDGEIVAGQVLFGDRQEMQLLWAGTSRGE
;
A
#
# COMPACT_ATOMS: atom_id res chain seq x y z
N ASN A 1 -8.57 1.12 -6.68
CA ASN A 1 -9.32 2.31 -6.30
C ASN A 1 -10.04 2.02 -4.98
N ASN A 2 -9.67 2.68 -3.87
CA ASN A 2 -10.28 2.45 -2.56
C ASN A 2 -11.74 2.93 -2.48
N LEU A 3 -12.26 3.52 -3.57
CA LEU A 3 -13.61 4.07 -3.62
C LEU A 3 -14.68 3.00 -3.38
N SER A 4 -14.57 1.84 -4.02
CA SER A 4 -15.55 0.74 -3.83
C SER A 4 -15.59 0.24 -2.39
N TYR A 5 -14.44 0.22 -1.71
CA TYR A 5 -14.37 -0.14 -0.30
C TYR A 5 -15.06 0.93 0.58
N VAL A 6 -14.77 2.21 0.35
CA VAL A 6 -15.40 3.31 1.10
C VAL A 6 -16.91 3.34 0.87
N LEU A 7 -17.34 3.20 -0.38
CA LEU A 7 -18.77 3.17 -0.72
C LEU A 7 -19.48 1.96 -0.08
N GLY A 8 -18.85 0.78 -0.06
CA GLY A 8 -19.41 -0.40 0.61
C GLY A 8 -19.44 -0.30 2.13
N LEU A 9 -18.66 0.62 2.76
CA LEU A 9 -18.78 0.93 4.19
C LEU A 9 -19.92 1.90 4.51
N LEU A 10 -20.26 2.78 3.55
CA LEU A 10 -21.23 3.85 3.75
C LEU A 10 -22.64 3.46 3.29
N TYR A 11 -22.75 2.57 2.31
CA TYR A 11 -23.99 2.24 1.65
C TYR A 11 -24.10 0.73 1.42
N ASP A 12 -25.26 0.16 1.69
CA ASP A 12 -25.58 -1.24 1.35
C ASP A 12 -25.67 -1.44 -0.17
N GLU A 13 -26.25 -0.46 -0.86
CA GLU A 13 -26.35 -0.39 -2.31
C GLU A 13 -25.99 1.03 -2.78
N TYR A 14 -25.23 1.13 -3.87
CA TYR A 14 -24.90 2.42 -4.47
C TYR A 14 -24.83 2.34 -5.99
N ARG A 15 -25.07 3.47 -6.63
CA ARG A 15 -24.87 3.66 -8.06
C ARG A 15 -23.92 4.83 -8.29
N ILE A 16 -22.91 4.61 -9.14
CA ILE A 16 -22.03 5.67 -9.58
C ILE A 16 -22.74 6.43 -10.72
N GLU A 17 -23.11 7.69 -10.46
CA GLU A 17 -23.75 8.53 -11.45
C GLU A 17 -22.74 8.98 -12.52
N GLU A 18 -21.54 9.36 -12.10
CA GLU A 18 -20.51 9.85 -13.01
C GLU A 18 -19.11 9.64 -12.41
N GLU A 19 -18.16 9.24 -13.25
CA GLU A 19 -16.74 9.09 -12.89
C GLU A 19 -15.87 9.81 -13.93
N HIS A 20 -14.97 10.66 -13.44
CA HIS A 20 -13.98 11.33 -14.28
C HIS A 20 -12.58 11.03 -13.80
N ARG A 21 -11.70 10.73 -14.75
CA ARG A 21 -10.27 10.51 -14.49
C ARG A 21 -9.46 11.59 -15.19
N HIS A 22 -8.34 11.95 -14.58
CA HIS A 22 -7.39 12.92 -15.17
C HIS A 22 -7.95 14.33 -15.38
N LEU A 23 -8.85 14.79 -14.50
CA LEU A 23 -9.27 16.18 -14.49
C LEU A 23 -8.13 17.08 -14.01
N HIS A 24 -8.06 18.27 -14.58
CA HIS A 24 -7.21 19.30 -13.98
C HIS A 24 -7.78 19.77 -12.64
N ALA A 25 -6.92 20.10 -11.68
CA ALA A 25 -7.32 20.43 -10.32
C ALA A 25 -8.41 21.53 -10.24
N TRP A 26 -8.37 22.54 -11.11
CA TRP A 26 -9.39 23.59 -11.17
C TRP A 26 -10.75 23.10 -11.70
N GLN A 27 -10.77 22.04 -12.51
CA GLN A 27 -12.02 21.44 -13.00
C GLN A 27 -12.72 20.66 -11.88
N VAL A 28 -11.96 20.05 -10.98
CA VAL A 28 -12.50 19.28 -9.83
C VAL A 28 -13.41 20.16 -8.99
N LYS A 29 -13.02 21.40 -8.72
CA LYS A 29 -13.86 22.36 -7.99
C LYS A 29 -15.24 22.53 -8.63
N ASN A 30 -15.28 22.78 -9.93
CA ASN A 30 -16.53 23.00 -10.66
C ASN A 30 -17.39 21.72 -10.67
N TRP A 31 -16.75 20.56 -10.74
CA TRP A 31 -17.43 19.27 -10.66
C TRP A 31 -18.06 19.01 -9.29
N VAL A 32 -17.32 19.20 -8.22
CA VAL A 32 -17.83 19.07 -6.84
C VAL A 32 -19.02 20.01 -6.63
N GLU A 33 -18.92 21.27 -7.05
CA GLU A 33 -20.02 22.24 -6.94
C GLU A 33 -21.24 21.85 -7.76
N ARG A 34 -21.05 21.30 -8.96
CA ARG A 34 -22.14 20.87 -9.84
C ARG A 34 -22.98 19.73 -9.27
N TYR A 35 -22.35 18.83 -8.54
CA TYR A 35 -23.00 17.61 -8.04
C TYR A 35 -23.35 17.65 -6.57
N ARG A 36 -22.89 18.64 -5.81
CA ARG A 36 -23.05 18.76 -4.37
C ARG A 36 -24.47 18.51 -3.86
N ASP A 37 -25.47 19.04 -4.57
CA ASP A 37 -26.88 18.93 -4.18
C ASP A 37 -27.67 17.93 -5.04
N LYS A 38 -26.99 17.11 -5.84
CA LYS A 38 -27.63 16.19 -6.78
C LYS A 38 -27.40 14.74 -6.46
N VAL A 39 -26.37 14.46 -5.67
CA VAL A 39 -25.99 13.11 -5.28
C VAL A 39 -25.70 13.06 -3.79
N ASP A 40 -25.83 11.89 -3.20
CA ASP A 40 -25.64 11.70 -1.75
C ASP A 40 -24.15 11.76 -1.34
N PHE A 41 -23.25 11.48 -2.27
CA PHE A 41 -21.82 11.44 -1.99
C PHE A 41 -21.00 11.88 -3.20
N VAL A 42 -20.04 12.76 -2.97
CA VAL A 42 -19.02 13.18 -3.95
C VAL A 42 -17.64 12.94 -3.34
N THR A 43 -16.77 12.28 -4.06
CA THR A 43 -15.36 12.11 -3.69
C THR A 43 -14.46 12.63 -4.79
N ALA A 44 -13.33 13.21 -4.41
CA ALA A 44 -12.32 13.67 -5.34
C ALA A 44 -10.92 13.47 -4.77
N ASP A 45 -10.04 12.87 -5.57
CA ASP A 45 -8.63 12.75 -5.24
C ASP A 45 -7.87 13.95 -5.82
N LEU A 46 -7.21 14.70 -4.97
CA LEU A 46 -6.40 15.86 -5.37
C LEU A 46 -4.97 15.71 -4.85
N PRO A 47 -3.96 16.04 -5.69
CA PRO A 47 -2.60 16.18 -5.18
C PRO A 47 -2.52 17.26 -4.10
N TRP A 48 -1.69 17.04 -3.07
CA TRP A 48 -1.56 17.90 -1.89
C TRP A 48 -1.51 19.41 -2.18
N PRO A 49 -0.78 19.92 -3.18
CA PRO A 49 -0.73 21.37 -3.43
C PRO A 49 -2.08 21.99 -3.83
N TYR A 50 -3.05 21.17 -4.22
CA TYR A 50 -4.34 21.65 -4.72
C TYR A 50 -5.51 21.44 -3.76
N HIS A 51 -5.29 20.88 -2.58
CA HIS A 51 -6.34 20.65 -1.58
C HIS A 51 -7.08 21.95 -1.20
N HIS A 52 -6.38 23.08 -1.15
CA HIS A 52 -6.95 24.39 -0.85
C HIS A 52 -8.06 24.83 -1.82
N LEU A 53 -8.13 24.25 -3.03
CA LEU A 53 -9.20 24.55 -3.98
C LEU A 53 -10.58 24.11 -3.49
N LEU A 54 -10.63 23.13 -2.60
CA LEU A 54 -11.84 22.58 -2.00
C LEU A 54 -11.96 22.93 -0.51
N ALA A 55 -10.99 23.63 0.09
CA ALA A 55 -11.06 24.07 1.48
C ALA A 55 -12.30 24.95 1.72
N ASP A 56 -12.79 24.96 2.94
CA ASP A 56 -13.94 25.75 3.42
C ASP A 56 -15.29 25.47 2.73
N ARG A 57 -15.43 24.32 2.05
CA ARG A 57 -16.65 23.96 1.33
C ARG A 57 -17.53 22.93 2.05
N GLY A 58 -17.29 22.68 3.33
CA GLY A 58 -18.01 21.67 4.11
C GLY A 58 -17.69 20.26 3.63
N LEU A 59 -16.52 20.05 3.05
CA LEU A 59 -16.02 18.75 2.64
C LEU A 59 -15.12 18.17 3.74
N LEU A 60 -15.19 16.86 3.92
CA LEU A 60 -14.26 16.13 4.76
C LEU A 60 -12.99 15.86 3.96
N GLU A 61 -11.88 16.42 4.42
CA GLU A 61 -10.56 16.11 3.86
C GLU A 61 -9.94 14.93 4.62
N THR A 62 -9.52 13.91 3.90
CA THR A 62 -8.82 12.76 4.46
C THR A 62 -7.55 12.49 3.64
N PRO A 63 -6.42 12.16 4.27
CA PRO A 63 -5.25 11.72 3.53
C PRO A 63 -5.58 10.39 2.82
N ALA A 64 -5.37 10.34 1.50
CA ALA A 64 -5.53 9.11 0.72
C ALA A 64 -4.47 8.06 1.10
N TRP A 65 -3.27 8.53 1.47
CA TRP A 65 -2.12 7.71 1.87
C TRP A 65 -1.40 8.35 3.05
N VAL A 66 -0.87 7.50 3.90
CA VAL A 66 0.00 7.92 5.02
C VAL A 66 1.36 7.28 4.82
N ASP A 67 2.36 8.10 4.53
CA ASP A 67 3.75 7.65 4.45
C ASP A 67 4.36 7.62 5.84
N GLN A 68 4.95 6.49 6.18
CA GLN A 68 5.76 6.36 7.38
C GLN A 68 7.23 6.39 6.98
N LYS A 69 7.96 7.40 7.45
CA LYS A 69 9.40 7.51 7.23
C LYS A 69 10.17 7.15 8.48
N LEU A 70 11.11 6.24 8.32
CA LEU A 70 12.06 5.87 9.36
C LEU A 70 13.46 6.25 8.91
N SER A 71 14.12 7.12 9.69
CA SER A 71 15.54 7.39 9.49
C SER A 71 16.35 6.22 10.03
N LEU A 72 17.13 5.58 9.16
CA LEU A 72 17.97 4.45 9.53
C LEU A 72 19.38 4.97 9.85
N PRO A 73 19.85 4.84 11.11
CA PRO A 73 21.24 5.06 11.46
C PRO A 73 22.18 4.10 10.73
N GLU A 74 23.46 4.48 10.61
CA GLU A 74 24.47 3.62 9.99
C GLU A 74 24.75 2.35 10.79
N ARG A 75 24.59 2.39 12.11
CA ARG A 75 24.89 1.29 13.01
C ARG A 75 23.62 0.57 13.44
N TRP A 76 23.66 -0.75 13.38
CA TRP A 76 22.53 -1.61 13.78
C TRP A 76 22.11 -1.40 15.24
N GLU A 77 23.04 -1.16 16.14
CA GLU A 77 22.76 -0.91 17.55
C GLU A 77 21.88 0.34 17.75
N ASP A 78 22.10 1.36 16.94
CA ASP A 78 21.34 2.62 16.97
C ASP A 78 19.94 2.41 16.39
N VAL A 79 19.80 1.56 15.35
CA VAL A 79 18.47 1.14 14.85
C VAL A 79 17.70 0.41 15.96
N LEU A 80 18.33 -0.52 16.64
CA LEU A 80 17.71 -1.26 17.77
C LEU A 80 17.30 -0.32 18.92
N ALA A 81 18.06 0.75 19.18
CA ALA A 81 17.75 1.71 20.23
C ALA A 81 16.48 2.53 19.88
N GLN A 82 16.20 2.77 18.61
CA GLN A 82 15.01 3.49 18.15
C GLN A 82 13.74 2.63 18.15
N LEU A 83 13.87 1.30 18.13
CA LEU A 83 12.72 0.41 18.17
C LEU A 83 12.00 0.48 19.51
N ARG A 84 10.67 0.57 19.48
CA ARG A 84 9.83 0.50 20.68
C ARG A 84 10.04 -0.85 21.38
N GLY A 85 9.83 -0.88 22.69
CA GLY A 85 10.06 -2.07 23.53
C GLY A 85 9.37 -3.34 23.03
N SER A 86 8.12 -3.22 22.50
CA SER A 86 7.38 -4.35 21.89
C SER A 86 8.08 -4.89 20.64
N ALA A 87 8.44 -4.02 19.68
CA ALA A 87 9.12 -4.44 18.46
C ALA A 87 10.50 -5.05 18.79
N ARG A 88 11.26 -4.44 19.71
CA ARG A 88 12.55 -4.95 20.13
C ARG A 88 12.45 -6.26 20.89
N GLY A 89 11.49 -6.38 21.82
CA GLY A 89 11.35 -7.55 22.69
C GLY A 89 10.61 -8.72 22.03
N GLU A 90 9.51 -8.45 21.32
CA GLU A 90 8.64 -9.49 20.79
C GLU A 90 8.98 -9.87 19.35
N ASP A 91 9.11 -8.91 18.47
CA ASP A 91 9.27 -9.20 17.03
C ASP A 91 10.65 -9.79 16.75
N LEU A 92 11.72 -9.21 17.30
CA LEU A 92 13.06 -9.79 17.18
C LEU A 92 13.16 -11.17 17.85
N ARG A 93 12.45 -11.38 18.97
CA ARG A 93 12.39 -12.69 19.61
C ARG A 93 11.66 -13.71 18.72
N LYS A 94 10.54 -13.32 18.06
CA LYS A 94 9.82 -14.18 17.12
C LYS A 94 10.69 -14.53 15.91
N ILE A 95 11.37 -13.56 15.32
CA ILE A 95 12.30 -13.79 14.21
C ILE A 95 13.32 -14.86 14.58
N ARG A 96 13.99 -14.71 15.75
CA ARG A 96 14.99 -15.67 16.22
C ARG A 96 14.38 -17.03 16.57
N LYS A 97 13.22 -17.05 17.27
CA LYS A 97 12.53 -18.27 17.68
C LYS A 97 12.12 -19.13 16.47
N HIS A 98 11.69 -18.49 15.38
CA HIS A 98 11.24 -19.19 14.19
C HIS A 98 12.32 -19.34 13.13
N GLY A 99 13.57 -18.97 13.43
CA GLY A 99 14.69 -19.11 12.50
C GLY A 99 14.47 -18.38 11.18
N LEU A 100 13.75 -17.25 11.21
CA LEU A 100 13.45 -16.51 9.98
C LEU A 100 14.74 -15.96 9.38
N GLN A 101 14.90 -16.18 8.09
CA GLN A 101 15.97 -15.66 7.26
C GLN A 101 15.38 -14.81 6.14
N TYR A 102 16.22 -14.04 5.48
CA TYR A 102 15.80 -13.31 4.28
C TYR A 102 16.82 -13.46 3.18
N ARG A 103 16.37 -13.31 1.95
CA ARG A 103 17.24 -13.12 0.79
C ARG A 103 16.66 -12.06 -0.14
N ILE A 104 17.53 -11.43 -0.89
CA ILE A 104 17.18 -10.41 -1.88
C ILE A 104 17.31 -11.02 -3.27
N VAL A 105 16.23 -10.99 -4.02
CA VAL A 105 16.18 -11.54 -5.39
C VAL A 105 15.68 -10.50 -6.37
N ARG A 106 16.03 -10.67 -7.65
CA ARG A 106 15.63 -9.80 -8.77
C ARG A 106 15.26 -10.60 -10.01
N ASP A 107 15.21 -11.92 -9.91
CA ASP A 107 14.85 -12.75 -11.05
C ASP A 107 13.36 -12.72 -11.31
N GLU A 108 13.00 -12.74 -12.58
CA GLU A 108 11.63 -12.62 -13.08
C GLU A 108 10.72 -13.73 -12.56
N GLU A 109 11.23 -14.96 -12.46
CA GLU A 109 10.44 -16.10 -12.00
C GLU A 109 10.05 -15.97 -10.53
N ALA A 110 10.98 -15.50 -9.67
CA ALA A 110 10.69 -15.24 -8.26
C ALA A 110 9.67 -14.11 -8.10
N ILE A 111 9.78 -13.05 -8.91
CA ILE A 111 8.83 -11.93 -8.87
C ILE A 111 7.43 -12.37 -9.30
N ARG A 112 7.32 -13.16 -10.38
CA ARG A 112 6.05 -13.70 -10.84
C ARG A 112 5.43 -14.63 -9.79
N ARG A 113 6.21 -15.56 -9.23
CA ARG A 113 5.76 -16.43 -8.14
C ARG A 113 5.26 -15.63 -6.93
N PHE A 114 5.98 -14.59 -6.53
CA PHE A 114 5.53 -13.69 -5.47
C PHE A 114 4.18 -13.07 -5.79
N TYR A 115 4.00 -12.56 -7.01
CA TYR A 115 2.74 -11.94 -7.42
C TYR A 115 1.57 -12.93 -7.37
N ASP A 116 1.72 -14.09 -8.03
CA ASP A 116 0.64 -15.06 -8.22
C ASP A 116 0.33 -15.87 -6.95
N GLU A 117 1.35 -16.26 -6.17
CA GLU A 117 1.19 -17.22 -5.08
C GLU A 117 1.16 -16.55 -3.70
N MET A 118 1.59 -15.28 -3.57
CA MET A 118 1.67 -14.60 -2.28
C MET A 118 0.88 -13.31 -2.26
N TYR A 119 1.17 -12.36 -3.17
CA TYR A 119 0.58 -11.02 -3.12
C TYR A 119 -0.90 -11.03 -3.42
N VAL A 120 -1.31 -11.57 -4.57
CA VAL A 120 -2.72 -11.63 -4.97
C VAL A 120 -3.56 -12.46 -4.00
N PRO A 121 -3.16 -13.69 -3.61
CA PRO A 121 -3.91 -14.48 -2.63
C PRO A 121 -4.01 -13.82 -1.26
N HIS A 122 -2.92 -13.20 -0.78
CA HIS A 122 -2.92 -12.51 0.51
C HIS A 122 -3.96 -11.38 0.55
N LEU A 123 -3.98 -10.51 -0.46
CA LEU A 123 -4.94 -9.41 -0.52
C LEU A 123 -6.38 -9.91 -0.72
N THR A 124 -6.58 -10.88 -1.60
CA THR A 124 -7.89 -11.45 -1.86
C THR A 124 -8.48 -12.12 -0.62
N ASN A 125 -7.69 -12.89 0.12
CA ASN A 125 -8.14 -13.53 1.35
C ASN A 125 -8.46 -12.51 2.45
N ARG A 126 -7.70 -11.42 2.53
CA ARG A 126 -7.88 -10.40 3.56
C ARG A 126 -9.04 -9.44 3.29
N PHE A 127 -9.25 -9.06 2.03
CA PHE A 127 -10.18 -7.99 1.65
C PHE A 127 -11.30 -8.45 0.71
N GLY A 128 -11.29 -9.70 0.26
CA GLY A 128 -12.32 -10.25 -0.63
C GLY A 128 -12.46 -9.46 -1.93
N SER A 129 -13.68 -9.15 -2.31
CA SER A 129 -13.99 -8.35 -3.51
C SER A 129 -13.56 -6.88 -3.42
N ALA A 130 -13.26 -6.40 -2.21
CA ALA A 130 -12.74 -5.04 -2.00
C ALA A 130 -11.21 -4.95 -2.13
N ALA A 131 -10.52 -6.07 -2.40
CA ALA A 131 -9.06 -6.09 -2.56
C ALA A 131 -8.63 -5.18 -3.72
N TYR A 132 -7.78 -4.21 -3.42
CA TYR A 132 -7.08 -3.46 -4.46
C TYR A 132 -5.77 -4.16 -4.78
N ILE A 133 -5.72 -4.78 -5.94
CA ILE A 133 -4.54 -5.49 -6.44
C ILE A 133 -3.88 -4.62 -7.49
N GLU A 134 -2.62 -4.25 -7.25
CA GLU A 134 -1.83 -3.53 -8.24
C GLU A 134 -1.62 -4.39 -9.49
N PRO A 135 -1.63 -3.79 -10.69
CA PRO A 135 -1.36 -4.53 -11.91
C PRO A 135 0.00 -5.24 -11.87
N GLU A 136 0.06 -6.46 -12.38
CA GLU A 136 1.26 -7.30 -12.41
C GLU A 136 2.49 -6.55 -12.96
N TRP A 137 2.34 -5.88 -14.10
CA TRP A 137 3.43 -5.12 -14.73
C TRP A 137 4.07 -4.08 -13.81
N LYS A 138 3.26 -3.45 -12.92
CA LYS A 138 3.75 -2.43 -11.99
C LYS A 138 4.55 -3.06 -10.85
N VAL A 139 4.08 -4.18 -10.34
CA VAL A 139 4.78 -4.95 -9.30
C VAL A 139 6.10 -5.47 -9.84
N HIS A 140 6.09 -6.03 -11.05
CA HIS A 140 7.31 -6.46 -11.77
C HIS A 140 8.29 -5.31 -11.97
N TYR A 141 7.83 -4.21 -12.54
CA TYR A 141 8.68 -3.04 -12.77
C TYR A 141 9.38 -2.56 -11.48
N CYS A 142 8.64 -2.46 -10.38
CA CYS A 142 9.22 -2.03 -9.11
C CYS A 142 10.19 -3.07 -8.52
N ALA A 143 9.89 -4.35 -8.62
CA ALA A 143 10.75 -5.40 -8.11
C ALA A 143 12.03 -5.57 -8.94
N GLU A 144 11.98 -5.45 -10.27
CA GLU A 144 13.14 -5.50 -11.16
C GLU A 144 14.08 -4.30 -10.98
N ASN A 145 13.50 -3.09 -10.84
CA ASN A 145 14.29 -1.85 -10.66
C ASN A 145 14.68 -1.60 -9.18
N GLY A 146 14.11 -2.36 -8.28
CA GLY A 146 14.41 -2.39 -6.85
C GLY A 146 14.92 -3.76 -6.42
N ALA A 147 14.10 -4.47 -5.67
CA ALA A 147 14.31 -5.87 -5.29
C ALA A 147 13.03 -6.52 -4.74
N LEU A 148 12.98 -7.84 -4.77
CA LEU A 148 12.07 -8.63 -3.95
C LEU A 148 12.87 -9.19 -2.74
N MET A 149 12.41 -8.88 -1.54
CA MET A 149 12.90 -9.52 -0.32
C MET A 149 12.01 -10.73 -0.02
N GLU A 150 12.56 -11.93 -0.06
CA GLU A 150 11.89 -13.15 0.36
C GLU A 150 12.24 -13.46 1.81
N ILE A 151 11.26 -13.84 2.60
CA ILE A 151 11.41 -14.32 3.98
C ILE A 151 11.30 -15.84 3.97
N LEU A 152 12.29 -16.48 4.56
CA LEU A 152 12.38 -17.94 4.62
C LEU A 152 12.22 -18.43 6.05
N ARG A 153 11.55 -19.59 6.19
CA ARG A 153 11.48 -20.39 7.41
C ARG A 153 11.77 -21.85 7.05
N ASP A 154 12.77 -22.43 7.67
CA ASP A 154 13.21 -23.81 7.40
C ASP A 154 13.54 -24.08 5.91
N GLY A 155 14.05 -23.05 5.22
CA GLY A 155 14.39 -23.11 3.80
C GLY A 155 13.21 -22.86 2.84
N GLU A 156 11.98 -22.79 3.33
CA GLU A 156 10.79 -22.49 2.53
C GLU A 156 10.47 -21.00 2.54
N ILE A 157 10.02 -20.47 1.40
CA ILE A 157 9.59 -19.07 1.28
C ILE A 157 8.20 -18.92 1.91
N VAL A 158 8.10 -18.12 2.96
CA VAL A 158 6.85 -17.91 3.70
C VAL A 158 6.25 -16.53 3.49
N ALA A 159 7.02 -15.55 3.04
CA ALA A 159 6.54 -14.22 2.72
C ALA A 159 7.47 -13.53 1.72
N GLY A 160 6.97 -12.48 1.10
CA GLY A 160 7.73 -11.60 0.23
C GLY A 160 7.34 -10.13 0.44
N GLN A 161 8.28 -9.25 0.12
CA GLN A 161 8.11 -7.79 0.20
C GLN A 161 8.85 -7.13 -0.96
N VAL A 162 8.14 -6.33 -1.75
CA VAL A 162 8.78 -5.51 -2.79
C VAL A 162 9.46 -4.30 -2.18
N LEU A 163 10.73 -4.13 -2.48
CA LEU A 163 11.57 -3.00 -2.11
C LEU A 163 11.80 -2.14 -3.35
N PHE A 164 11.56 -0.85 -3.27
CA PHE A 164 11.78 0.07 -4.38
C PHE A 164 12.37 1.38 -3.87
N GLY A 165 13.37 1.90 -4.56
CA GLY A 165 14.00 3.15 -4.15
C GLY A 165 15.44 3.26 -4.65
N ASP A 166 16.16 4.20 -4.07
CA ASP A 166 17.54 4.50 -4.39
C ASP A 166 18.45 4.36 -3.14
N ARG A 167 19.65 4.95 -3.22
CA ARG A 167 20.61 4.92 -2.10
C ARG A 167 20.23 5.77 -0.90
N GLN A 168 19.29 6.68 -1.05
CA GLN A 168 18.91 7.64 -0.01
C GLN A 168 17.58 7.24 0.65
N GLU A 169 16.65 6.68 -0.13
CA GLU A 169 15.33 6.30 0.36
C GLU A 169 14.90 4.95 -0.21
N MET A 170 14.49 4.04 0.68
CA MET A 170 13.94 2.75 0.33
C MET A 170 12.48 2.69 0.77
N GLN A 171 11.60 2.38 -0.17
CA GLN A 171 10.18 2.17 0.09
C GLN A 171 9.90 0.67 0.23
N LEU A 172 9.18 0.30 1.27
CA LEU A 172 8.60 -1.02 1.44
C LEU A 172 7.21 -0.97 0.79
N LEU A 173 7.07 -1.54 -0.39
CA LEU A 173 5.82 -1.49 -1.15
C LEU A 173 4.91 -2.66 -0.75
N TRP A 174 4.65 -3.57 -1.65
CA TRP A 174 3.67 -4.63 -1.50
C TRP A 174 4.25 -5.85 -0.81
N ALA A 175 3.50 -6.38 0.15
CA ALA A 175 3.84 -7.61 0.87
C ALA A 175 2.81 -8.70 0.59
N GLY A 176 3.24 -9.95 0.68
CA GLY A 176 2.39 -11.12 0.58
C GLY A 176 2.95 -12.28 1.38
N THR A 177 2.08 -13.24 1.72
CA THR A 177 2.45 -14.46 2.45
C THR A 177 2.09 -15.70 1.65
N SER A 178 2.87 -16.76 1.76
CA SER A 178 2.71 -18.00 0.98
C SER A 178 1.40 -18.75 1.25
N ARG A 179 0.68 -18.41 2.32
CA ARG A 179 -0.60 -19.04 2.68
C ARG A 179 -1.76 -18.05 2.65
N GLY A 180 -1.53 -16.81 2.26
CA GLY A 180 -2.54 -15.76 2.28
C GLY A 180 -3.06 -15.39 3.68
N GLU A 181 -2.34 -15.79 4.75
CA GLU A 181 -2.71 -15.55 6.15
C GLU A 181 -2.13 -14.23 6.68
#